data_1a4ea4ecfb83eefbfec4431b1a12ee82
#
_entry.id   1a4ea4ecfb83eefbfec4431b1a12ee82
#
_cell.length_a   1.000
_cell.length_b   1.000
_cell.length_c   1.000
_cell.angle_alpha   90.00
_cell.angle_beta   90.00
_cell.angle_gamma   90.00
#
_symmetry.space_group_name_H-M   'P 1'
#
loop_
_entity.id
_entity.type
_entity.pdbx_description
1 polymer ?
#
loop_
_entity_poly.entity_id
_entity_poly.type
_entity_poly.pdbx_seq_one_letter_code
_entity_poly.pdbx_strand_id
1 'polypeptide(L)'
;MTEMSATEATEKKSLNFIEQAVENDLKEGKNGGKVQTRFPPEPNGYLHIGHAKAICLDFGIAARYGGVCNLRFDDTNPTKEDMEYVEAIKEDIQWLGFQWGNEYYASDYFQQLWDFAVNLIKEGKAYIDEQNSEQIAAQKGTPTQPGTESPYRNRPIEESLELFNKMNSGEIEEGKMVLRAKIDMASPNMHFRDPIIYRVVKTPHHRTGETWKAYPMYDFAHGQSDYFEGVTHSLCTLEFVPHRPLYDLFVDWVKEGKDLDDNRPHQYEFNKLNLNYTLMSKRNLLILVKEHLVNGWDDPRMPTLCGFRRRGYSPESIRKFIDKIGYTTYDALNDFALLESAVREDLNSRATRVSAVINPVKLIITNYPEGQVEEMEAVNNPEDPSAGTHTIEFSRELWIERDDFMEDAPKKYFRMTPGQEVRLKSGYIVKCTGCKKDDNGNVVEVYCEYDPDSKTGMPGSNRKIKGTIHWVSCAHCLPAEVRLYDRLWKVENPRDEMAAIREAKNCDALEAMKEMINPDSLNVLTNCYVEKYLADAKPLDYLQFQRIGYFNVDKDSTPENLVFNRTVSLKDTWSKINK
;
A
#
# COMPACT_ATOMS: atom_id res chain seq x y z
N MET A 1 -43.53 12.61 30.49
CA MET A 1 -42.59 11.84 31.30
C MET A 1 -42.53 10.46 30.74
N THR A 2 -41.49 10.18 30.03
CA THR A 2 -40.65 8.99 30.13
C THR A 2 -39.59 9.09 29.02
N GLU A 3 -38.40 9.47 29.43
CA GLU A 3 -37.18 9.43 28.61
C GLU A 3 -36.87 7.98 28.30
N MET A 4 -36.79 7.64 27.04
CA MET A 4 -36.10 6.43 26.57
C MET A 4 -34.69 6.81 26.17
N SER A 5 -33.74 6.50 27.03
CA SER A 5 -32.33 6.52 26.72
C SER A 5 -32.03 5.44 25.68
N ALA A 6 -31.67 5.86 24.47
CA ALA A 6 -31.04 4.99 23.49
C ALA A 6 -29.59 4.77 23.91
N THR A 7 -29.33 3.64 24.57
CA THR A 7 -27.98 3.11 24.72
C THR A 7 -27.58 2.53 23.37
N GLU A 8 -26.72 3.24 22.66
CA GLU A 8 -25.94 2.66 21.56
C GLU A 8 -25.09 1.53 22.15
N ALA A 9 -25.50 0.31 21.88
CA ALA A 9 -24.67 -0.86 22.07
C ALA A 9 -23.57 -0.81 21.01
N THR A 10 -22.42 -0.23 21.36
CA THR A 10 -21.18 -0.44 20.61
C THR A 10 -20.89 -1.93 20.67
N GLU A 11 -21.05 -2.64 19.55
CA GLU A 11 -20.56 -4.01 19.41
C GLU A 11 -19.08 -4.03 19.79
N LYS A 12 -18.77 -4.66 20.91
CA LYS A 12 -17.38 -4.88 21.34
C LYS A 12 -16.72 -5.77 20.29
N LYS A 13 -15.94 -5.16 19.40
CA LYS A 13 -15.10 -5.90 18.46
C LYS A 13 -14.24 -6.88 19.26
N SER A 14 -14.26 -8.17 18.87
CA SER A 14 -13.43 -9.19 19.51
C SER A 14 -11.94 -8.85 19.33
N LEU A 15 -11.17 -9.03 20.39
CA LEU A 15 -9.72 -8.83 20.36
C LEU A 15 -9.07 -9.86 19.44
N ASN A 16 -8.10 -9.43 18.63
CA ASN A 16 -7.22 -10.35 17.95
C ASN A 16 -6.23 -10.99 18.94
N PHE A 17 -5.51 -12.03 18.50
CA PHE A 17 -4.62 -12.78 19.38
C PHE A 17 -3.45 -11.95 19.95
N ILE A 18 -2.97 -10.92 19.22
CA ILE A 18 -1.92 -10.01 19.69
C ILE A 18 -2.47 -9.07 20.76
N GLU A 19 -3.64 -8.48 20.52
CA GLU A 19 -4.33 -7.66 21.51
C GLU A 19 -4.60 -8.46 22.81
N GLN A 20 -4.98 -9.73 22.69
CA GLN A 20 -5.14 -10.63 23.85
C GLN A 20 -3.82 -10.83 24.60
N ALA A 21 -2.71 -11.04 23.89
CA ALA A 21 -1.39 -11.17 24.49
C ALA A 21 -0.99 -9.90 25.26
N VAL A 22 -1.17 -8.73 24.64
CA VAL A 22 -0.88 -7.43 25.28
C VAL A 22 -1.72 -7.24 26.54
N GLU A 23 -3.04 -7.54 26.49
CA GLU A 23 -3.91 -7.41 27.67
C GLU A 23 -3.53 -8.37 28.79
N ASN A 24 -3.10 -9.57 28.46
CA ASN A 24 -2.60 -10.53 29.46
C ASN A 24 -1.31 -10.03 30.11
N ASP A 25 -0.36 -9.53 29.32
CA ASP A 25 0.91 -8.99 29.83
C ASP A 25 0.68 -7.77 30.73
N LEU A 26 -0.28 -6.89 30.38
CA LEU A 26 -0.68 -5.76 31.22
C LEU A 26 -1.32 -6.22 32.54
N LYS A 27 -2.18 -7.25 32.52
CA LYS A 27 -2.80 -7.80 33.74
C LYS A 27 -1.76 -8.45 34.66
N GLU A 28 -0.73 -9.07 34.09
CA GLU A 28 0.38 -9.68 34.85
C GLU A 28 1.42 -8.65 35.31
N GLY A 29 1.27 -7.37 34.92
CA GLY A 29 2.19 -6.29 35.30
C GLY A 29 3.55 -6.36 34.60
N LYS A 30 3.66 -7.13 33.51
CA LYS A 30 4.91 -7.24 32.75
C LYS A 30 5.33 -5.87 32.19
N ASN A 31 6.63 -5.68 32.03
CA ASN A 31 7.25 -4.45 31.50
C ASN A 31 6.80 -3.18 32.26
N GLY A 32 6.47 -3.30 33.56
CA GLY A 32 5.94 -2.20 34.37
C GLY A 32 4.64 -1.59 33.84
N GLY A 33 3.84 -2.37 33.12
CA GLY A 33 2.58 -1.93 32.50
C GLY A 33 2.76 -1.05 31.26
N LYS A 34 3.97 -0.99 30.70
CA LYS A 34 4.25 -0.24 29.46
C LYS A 34 3.96 -1.08 28.23
N VAL A 35 3.54 -0.40 27.16
CA VAL A 35 3.41 -0.97 25.82
C VAL A 35 4.25 -0.12 24.86
N GLN A 36 5.27 -0.72 24.29
CA GLN A 36 6.11 -0.08 23.29
C GLN A 36 6.37 -1.03 22.14
N THR A 37 6.03 -0.57 20.95
CA THR A 37 6.26 -1.28 19.69
C THR A 37 7.25 -0.52 18.83
N ARG A 38 7.60 -1.07 17.70
CA ARG A 38 8.39 -0.37 16.68
C ARG A 38 8.06 -0.92 15.30
N PHE A 39 8.17 -0.08 14.29
CA PHE A 39 8.20 -0.48 12.89
C PHE A 39 9.65 -0.45 12.41
N PRO A 40 10.25 -1.61 12.01
CA PRO A 40 11.67 -1.72 11.72
C PRO A 40 11.97 -1.93 10.22
N PRO A 41 11.67 -0.97 9.32
CA PRO A 41 11.90 -1.18 7.90
C PRO A 41 13.40 -1.16 7.55
N GLU A 42 13.80 -2.02 6.60
CA GLU A 42 15.09 -1.87 5.92
C GLU A 42 14.98 -0.70 4.92
N PRO A 43 15.90 0.30 4.95
CA PRO A 43 15.87 1.43 4.01
C PRO A 43 16.40 1.06 2.62
N ASN A 44 15.83 0.05 2.00
CA ASN A 44 16.31 -0.60 0.79
C ASN A 44 15.26 -0.67 -0.34
N GLY A 45 14.13 0.01 -0.21
CA GLY A 45 13.05 0.07 -1.19
C GLY A 45 11.83 0.83 -0.70
N TYR A 46 10.91 1.10 -1.61
CA TYR A 46 9.62 1.70 -1.30
C TYR A 46 8.70 0.72 -0.58
N LEU A 47 7.89 1.24 0.35
CA LEU A 47 6.88 0.44 1.04
C LEU A 47 5.75 0.03 0.09
N HIS A 48 5.25 -1.17 0.30
CA HIS A 48 4.06 -1.69 -0.39
C HIS A 48 2.92 -1.97 0.61
N ILE A 49 1.75 -2.32 0.10
CA ILE A 49 0.56 -2.55 0.93
C ILE A 49 0.76 -3.63 2.01
N GLY A 50 1.67 -4.58 1.80
CA GLY A 50 2.04 -5.55 2.84
C GLY A 50 2.66 -4.90 4.07
N HIS A 51 3.48 -3.85 3.89
CA HIS A 51 4.04 -3.06 4.98
C HIS A 51 2.97 -2.24 5.71
N ALA A 52 1.93 -1.77 4.99
CA ALA A 52 0.83 -1.06 5.63
C ALA A 52 0.12 -1.92 6.69
N LYS A 53 0.05 -3.25 6.48
CA LYS A 53 -0.51 -4.17 7.47
C LYS A 53 0.33 -4.19 8.76
N ALA A 54 1.65 -4.24 8.66
CA ALA A 54 2.56 -4.17 9.80
C ALA A 54 2.46 -2.79 10.50
N ILE A 55 2.51 -1.70 9.72
CA ILE A 55 2.41 -0.33 10.25
C ILE A 55 1.10 -0.15 11.04
N CYS A 56 -0.04 -0.57 10.49
CA CYS A 56 -1.32 -0.48 11.17
C CYS A 56 -1.35 -1.27 12.48
N LEU A 57 -0.66 -2.41 12.55
CA LEU A 57 -0.57 -3.21 13.76
C LEU A 57 0.36 -2.55 14.79
N ASP A 58 1.59 -2.23 14.40
CA ASP A 58 2.61 -1.69 15.30
C ASP A 58 2.15 -0.37 15.95
N PHE A 59 1.67 0.56 15.14
CA PHE A 59 1.14 1.84 15.62
C PHE A 59 -0.22 1.70 16.30
N GLY A 60 -1.08 0.80 15.79
CA GLY A 60 -2.41 0.57 16.33
C GLY A 60 -2.37 -0.03 17.74
N ILE A 61 -1.49 -0.98 18.02
CA ILE A 61 -1.28 -1.56 19.35
C ILE A 61 -0.79 -0.48 20.32
N ALA A 62 0.25 0.28 19.94
CA ALA A 62 0.74 1.37 20.78
C ALA A 62 -0.37 2.38 21.12
N ALA A 63 -1.09 2.86 20.12
CA ALA A 63 -2.17 3.83 20.31
C ALA A 63 -3.30 3.30 21.21
N ARG A 64 -3.72 2.05 21.00
CA ARG A 64 -4.81 1.43 21.75
C ARG A 64 -4.52 1.32 23.25
N TYR A 65 -3.27 1.02 23.58
CA TYR A 65 -2.87 0.78 24.97
C TYR A 65 -2.09 1.95 25.60
N GLY A 66 -2.19 3.15 25.00
CA GLY A 66 -1.56 4.37 25.53
C GLY A 66 -0.01 4.34 25.50
N GLY A 67 0.54 3.53 24.63
CA GLY A 67 1.98 3.33 24.47
C GLY A 67 2.58 4.17 23.35
N VAL A 68 3.80 3.80 22.94
CA VAL A 68 4.58 4.47 21.90
C VAL A 68 5.01 3.45 20.84
N CYS A 69 4.92 3.82 19.58
CA CYS A 69 5.55 3.11 18.47
C CYS A 69 6.73 3.93 17.95
N ASN A 70 7.93 3.35 17.91
CA ASN A 70 9.11 3.97 17.35
C ASN A 70 9.32 3.53 15.89
N LEU A 71 10.05 4.36 15.15
CA LEU A 71 10.57 4.02 13.84
C LEU A 71 12.04 3.67 13.97
N ARG A 72 12.43 2.44 13.64
CA ARG A 72 13.84 2.04 13.61
C ARG A 72 14.20 1.52 12.24
N PHE A 73 15.07 2.23 11.55
CA PHE A 73 15.64 1.72 10.30
C PHE A 73 16.63 0.59 10.58
N ASP A 74 16.36 -0.59 10.01
CA ASP A 74 17.31 -1.70 10.04
C ASP A 74 18.34 -1.51 8.92
N ASP A 75 19.37 -0.76 9.23
CA ASP A 75 20.47 -0.40 8.34
C ASP A 75 21.75 -1.20 8.62
N THR A 76 21.61 -2.49 8.87
CA THR A 76 22.73 -3.42 9.12
C THR A 76 23.45 -3.88 7.84
N ASN A 77 22.90 -3.62 6.66
CA ASN A 77 23.45 -4.05 5.38
C ASN A 77 23.78 -2.87 4.45
N PRO A 78 25.03 -2.37 4.44
CA PRO A 78 25.42 -1.16 3.70
C PRO A 78 25.29 -1.27 2.17
N THR A 79 25.14 -2.47 1.62
CA THR A 79 25.11 -2.66 0.16
C THR A 79 23.78 -2.31 -0.51
N LYS A 80 22.73 -2.05 0.26
CA LYS A 80 21.35 -1.91 -0.26
C LYS A 80 20.61 -0.68 0.22
N GLU A 81 21.22 0.13 1.05
CA GLU A 81 20.58 1.21 1.79
C GLU A 81 20.77 2.55 1.09
N ASP A 82 19.69 3.37 1.04
CA ASP A 82 19.71 4.69 0.43
C ASP A 82 18.81 5.66 1.22
N MET A 83 19.23 6.91 1.32
CA MET A 83 18.47 7.99 1.96
C MET A 83 17.16 8.30 1.25
N GLU A 84 17.06 8.06 -0.07
CA GLU A 84 15.80 8.18 -0.81
C GLU A 84 14.71 7.31 -0.20
N TYR A 85 15.05 6.06 0.16
CA TYR A 85 14.09 5.15 0.77
C TYR A 85 13.73 5.55 2.20
N VAL A 86 14.66 6.10 2.97
CA VAL A 86 14.40 6.61 4.31
C VAL A 86 13.31 7.68 4.28
N GLU A 87 13.45 8.68 3.41
CA GLU A 87 12.46 9.76 3.28
C GLU A 87 11.11 9.25 2.75
N ALA A 88 11.12 8.37 1.76
CA ALA A 88 9.89 7.75 1.23
C ALA A 88 9.13 6.95 2.29
N ILE A 89 9.83 6.20 3.14
CA ILE A 89 9.24 5.43 4.23
C ILE A 89 8.57 6.37 5.25
N LYS A 90 9.24 7.45 5.64
CA LYS A 90 8.69 8.46 6.55
C LYS A 90 7.42 9.10 5.98
N GLU A 91 7.45 9.50 4.73
CA GLU A 91 6.30 10.07 4.03
C GLU A 91 5.11 9.09 4.02
N ASP A 92 5.34 7.84 3.72
CA ASP A 92 4.30 6.81 3.66
C ASP A 92 3.66 6.54 5.03
N ILE A 93 4.44 6.49 6.10
CA ILE A 93 3.93 6.33 7.47
C ILE A 93 3.04 7.52 7.86
N GLN A 94 3.50 8.74 7.60
CA GLN A 94 2.75 9.96 7.87
C GLN A 94 1.48 10.05 7.03
N TRP A 95 1.56 9.67 5.76
CA TRP A 95 0.40 9.61 4.88
C TRP A 95 -0.66 8.62 5.37
N LEU A 96 -0.24 7.46 5.91
CA LEU A 96 -1.16 6.51 6.54
C LEU A 96 -1.83 7.06 7.81
N GLY A 97 -1.40 8.23 8.31
CA GLY A 97 -1.97 8.91 9.46
C GLY A 97 -1.30 8.56 10.78
N PHE A 98 -0.08 8.03 10.75
CA PHE A 98 0.67 7.65 11.94
C PHE A 98 1.84 8.58 12.20
N GLN A 99 2.19 8.72 13.49
CA GLN A 99 3.34 9.48 13.96
C GLN A 99 4.12 8.60 14.93
N TRP A 100 5.43 8.45 14.67
CA TRP A 100 6.33 7.71 15.56
C TRP A 100 6.78 8.56 16.75
N GLY A 101 7.17 7.88 17.82
CA GLY A 101 7.74 8.54 19.02
C GLY A 101 9.18 8.95 18.78
N ASN A 102 10.08 7.98 18.72
CA ASN A 102 11.49 8.21 18.44
C ASN A 102 11.88 7.57 17.11
N GLU A 103 12.93 8.13 16.50
CA GLU A 103 13.56 7.59 15.30
C GLU A 103 14.94 7.05 15.65
N TYR A 104 15.16 5.79 15.29
CA TYR A 104 16.40 5.08 15.55
C TYR A 104 16.90 4.40 14.28
N TYR A 105 18.18 4.05 14.31
CA TYR A 105 18.85 3.25 13.31
C TYR A 105 19.58 2.10 13.99
N ALA A 106 19.63 0.93 13.37
CA ALA A 106 20.44 -0.17 13.87
C ALA A 106 21.92 0.24 14.00
N SER A 107 22.38 1.10 13.10
CA SER A 107 23.74 1.67 13.13
C SER A 107 24.02 2.56 14.35
N ASP A 108 23.01 3.06 15.06
CA ASP A 108 23.20 3.78 16.32
C ASP A 108 23.79 2.88 17.41
N TYR A 109 23.61 1.57 17.29
CA TYR A 109 24.02 0.56 18.26
C TYR A 109 25.24 -0.27 17.83
N PHE A 110 25.89 0.06 16.73
CA PHE A 110 27.01 -0.74 16.21
C PHE A 110 28.14 -0.92 17.23
N GLN A 111 28.44 0.09 18.06
CA GLN A 111 29.45 -0.06 19.11
C GLN A 111 28.99 -1.02 20.21
N GLN A 112 27.74 -0.92 20.69
CA GLN A 112 27.20 -1.82 21.71
C GLN A 112 27.14 -3.26 21.20
N LEU A 113 26.71 -3.45 19.93
CA LEU A 113 26.68 -4.77 19.28
C LEU A 113 28.08 -5.37 19.16
N TRP A 114 29.07 -4.56 18.80
CA TRP A 114 30.47 -4.96 18.74
C TRP A 114 31.00 -5.39 20.11
N ASP A 115 30.80 -4.55 21.12
CA ASP A 115 31.25 -4.84 22.49
C ASP A 115 30.60 -6.11 23.04
N PHE A 116 29.35 -6.34 22.74
CA PHE A 116 28.66 -7.56 23.12
C PHE A 116 29.23 -8.79 22.39
N ALA A 117 29.52 -8.69 21.09
CA ALA A 117 30.17 -9.76 20.33
C ALA A 117 31.56 -10.09 20.91
N VAL A 118 32.35 -9.09 21.29
CA VAL A 118 33.64 -9.26 21.97
C VAL A 118 33.44 -10.01 23.31
N ASN A 119 32.43 -9.68 24.07
CA ASN A 119 32.13 -10.38 25.33
C ASN A 119 31.74 -11.84 25.10
N LEU A 120 30.95 -12.14 24.07
CA LEU A 120 30.61 -13.52 23.71
C LEU A 120 31.85 -14.34 23.34
N ILE A 121 32.83 -13.75 22.64
CA ILE A 121 34.10 -14.41 22.34
C ILE A 121 34.85 -14.70 23.66
N LYS A 122 34.96 -13.72 24.57
CA LYS A 122 35.63 -13.87 25.85
C LYS A 122 34.99 -14.96 26.74
N GLU A 123 33.69 -15.13 26.63
CA GLU A 123 32.93 -16.15 27.36
C GLU A 123 32.95 -17.53 26.66
N GLY A 124 33.61 -17.65 25.51
CA GLY A 124 33.61 -18.87 24.72
C GLY A 124 32.27 -19.19 24.02
N LYS A 125 31.39 -18.21 23.92
CA LYS A 125 30.07 -18.32 23.27
C LYS A 125 30.08 -17.91 21.78
N ALA A 126 31.23 -17.47 21.25
CA ALA A 126 31.40 -17.14 19.84
C ALA A 126 32.82 -17.45 19.37
N TYR A 127 33.00 -17.73 18.10
CA TYR A 127 34.29 -18.05 17.50
C TYR A 127 34.37 -17.60 16.04
N ILE A 128 35.59 -17.32 15.56
CA ILE A 128 35.87 -17.01 14.17
C ILE A 128 35.95 -18.31 13.36
N ASP A 129 35.19 -18.35 12.28
CA ASP A 129 35.15 -19.44 11.30
C ASP A 129 35.68 -18.93 9.96
N GLU A 130 36.71 -19.58 9.43
CA GLU A 130 37.34 -19.24 8.14
C GLU A 130 36.73 -20.03 6.96
N GLN A 131 35.66 -20.75 7.18
CA GLN A 131 34.90 -21.42 6.16
C GLN A 131 34.11 -20.43 5.32
N ASN A 132 33.99 -20.72 4.03
CA ASN A 132 33.09 -19.95 3.17
C ASN A 132 31.61 -20.36 3.36
N SER A 133 30.70 -19.62 2.73
CA SER A 133 29.26 -19.84 2.87
C SER A 133 28.79 -21.23 2.44
N GLU A 134 29.42 -21.82 1.41
CA GLU A 134 29.08 -23.17 0.93
C GLU A 134 29.49 -24.24 1.93
N GLN A 135 30.68 -24.12 2.51
CA GLN A 135 31.19 -25.03 3.53
C GLN A 135 30.33 -24.98 4.79
N ILE A 136 29.96 -23.77 5.25
CA ILE A 136 29.08 -23.59 6.41
C ILE A 136 27.68 -24.16 6.13
N ALA A 137 27.12 -23.91 4.95
CA ALA A 137 25.83 -24.47 4.55
C ALA A 137 25.83 -26.00 4.53
N ALA A 138 26.88 -26.62 3.98
CA ALA A 138 27.05 -28.07 3.95
C ALA A 138 27.14 -28.67 5.37
N GLN A 139 27.84 -28.00 6.29
CA GLN A 139 27.98 -28.43 7.67
C GLN A 139 26.72 -28.31 8.51
N LYS A 140 25.85 -27.36 8.18
CA LYS A 140 24.59 -27.22 8.92
C LYS A 140 23.66 -28.41 8.82
N GLY A 141 23.87 -29.31 7.85
CA GLY A 141 23.02 -30.48 7.64
C GLY A 141 21.64 -30.09 7.10
N THR A 142 20.64 -30.89 7.46
CA THR A 142 19.24 -30.68 7.04
C THR A 142 18.32 -30.62 8.25
N PRO A 143 17.05 -30.23 8.11
CA PRO A 143 16.11 -30.27 9.23
C PRO A 143 15.97 -31.66 9.90
N THR A 144 16.23 -32.73 9.15
CA THR A 144 16.12 -34.11 9.63
C THR A 144 17.47 -34.76 9.96
N GLN A 145 18.58 -34.09 9.63
CA GLN A 145 19.93 -34.59 9.92
C GLN A 145 20.72 -33.50 10.67
N PRO A 146 21.33 -33.84 11.82
CA PRO A 146 22.13 -32.89 12.58
C PRO A 146 23.31 -32.37 11.74
N GLY A 147 23.76 -31.17 12.05
CA GLY A 147 24.98 -30.62 11.51
C GLY A 147 26.22 -31.20 12.15
N THR A 148 27.37 -30.87 11.59
CA THR A 148 28.70 -31.21 12.13
C THR A 148 29.38 -29.94 12.62
N GLU A 149 30.22 -30.08 13.66
CA GLU A 149 30.95 -28.94 14.22
C GLU A 149 32.02 -28.43 13.19
N SER A 150 32.17 -27.11 13.16
CA SER A 150 33.26 -26.48 12.42
C SER A 150 34.62 -26.87 13.01
N PRO A 151 35.67 -27.08 12.17
CA PRO A 151 37.02 -27.28 12.67
C PRO A 151 37.54 -26.09 13.48
N TYR A 152 36.94 -24.93 13.37
CA TYR A 152 37.29 -23.70 14.11
C TYR A 152 36.47 -23.47 15.37
N ARG A 153 35.51 -24.33 15.67
CA ARG A 153 34.56 -24.15 16.79
C ARG A 153 35.23 -24.02 18.16
N ASN A 154 36.34 -24.67 18.34
CA ASN A 154 37.14 -24.67 19.59
C ASN A 154 38.44 -23.86 19.45
N ARG A 155 38.47 -22.88 18.55
CA ARG A 155 39.62 -21.96 18.39
C ARG A 155 39.88 -21.24 19.71
N PRO A 156 41.16 -21.00 20.09
CA PRO A 156 41.49 -20.20 21.28
C PRO A 156 40.83 -18.83 21.28
N ILE A 157 40.41 -18.37 22.47
CA ILE A 157 39.67 -17.10 22.64
C ILE A 157 40.49 -15.94 22.11
N GLU A 158 41.81 -15.90 22.47
CA GLU A 158 42.72 -14.83 22.07
C GLU A 158 42.87 -14.71 20.56
N GLU A 159 42.92 -15.84 19.87
CA GLU A 159 42.99 -15.92 18.40
C GLU A 159 41.69 -15.40 17.75
N SER A 160 40.55 -15.80 18.28
CA SER A 160 39.25 -15.29 17.81
C SER A 160 39.11 -13.79 18.01
N LEU A 161 39.57 -13.25 19.16
CA LEU A 161 39.59 -11.80 19.42
C LEU A 161 40.47 -11.05 18.43
N GLU A 162 41.70 -11.54 18.17
CA GLU A 162 42.61 -10.93 17.21
C GLU A 162 42.01 -10.91 15.80
N LEU A 163 41.47 -12.03 15.35
CA LEU A 163 40.86 -12.17 14.01
C LEU A 163 39.59 -11.30 13.87
N PHE A 164 38.77 -11.21 14.92
CA PHE A 164 37.59 -10.34 14.92
C PHE A 164 37.98 -8.86 14.77
N ASN A 165 39.01 -8.42 15.44
CA ASN A 165 39.57 -7.07 15.24
C ASN A 165 40.08 -6.87 13.81
N LYS A 166 40.75 -7.86 13.21
CA LYS A 166 41.22 -7.79 11.83
C LYS A 166 40.06 -7.75 10.82
N MET A 167 38.92 -8.36 11.12
CA MET A 167 37.72 -8.21 10.29
C MET A 167 37.28 -6.76 10.18
N ASN A 168 37.36 -5.99 11.27
CA ASN A 168 36.95 -4.58 11.27
C ASN A 168 38.06 -3.62 10.81
N SER A 169 39.34 -3.99 10.88
CA SER A 169 40.44 -3.14 10.41
C SER A 169 40.52 -3.03 8.88
N GLY A 170 39.81 -3.92 8.16
CA GLY A 170 39.85 -4.00 6.71
C GLY A 170 40.96 -4.92 6.15
N GLU A 171 41.71 -5.61 7.02
CA GLU A 171 42.74 -6.57 6.61
C GLU A 171 42.15 -7.84 5.98
N ILE A 172 40.91 -8.16 6.30
CA ILE A 172 40.22 -9.38 5.86
C ILE A 172 39.29 -9.07 4.69
N GLU A 173 39.39 -9.87 3.62
CA GLU A 173 38.50 -9.77 2.47
C GLU A 173 37.11 -10.37 2.76
N GLU A 174 36.10 -9.87 2.04
CA GLU A 174 34.72 -10.38 2.13
C GLU A 174 34.68 -11.88 1.86
N GLY A 175 33.87 -12.60 2.64
CA GLY A 175 33.68 -14.06 2.48
C GLY A 175 34.82 -14.93 2.99
N LYS A 176 35.90 -14.36 3.56
CA LYS A 176 37.06 -15.14 4.05
C LYS A 176 36.88 -15.64 5.47
N MET A 177 36.18 -14.92 6.31
CA MET A 177 35.83 -15.37 7.66
C MET A 177 34.56 -14.68 8.16
N VAL A 178 33.94 -15.30 9.15
CA VAL A 178 32.74 -14.82 9.83
C VAL A 178 32.87 -15.08 11.34
N LEU A 179 32.14 -14.31 12.14
CA LEU A 179 31.95 -14.63 13.55
C LEU A 179 30.66 -15.45 13.70
N ARG A 180 30.74 -16.59 14.37
CA ARG A 180 29.60 -17.47 14.64
C ARG A 180 29.34 -17.56 16.13
N ALA A 181 28.05 -17.56 16.51
CA ALA A 181 27.65 -17.92 17.87
C ALA A 181 27.81 -19.45 18.08
N LYS A 182 28.33 -19.83 19.24
CA LYS A 182 28.51 -21.23 19.62
C LYS A 182 27.29 -21.71 20.39
N ILE A 183 26.38 -22.40 19.71
CA ILE A 183 25.09 -22.82 20.30
C ILE A 183 24.98 -24.36 20.25
N ASP A 184 24.32 -24.90 19.21
CA ASP A 184 24.06 -26.35 19.11
C ASP A 184 23.93 -26.78 17.63
N MET A 185 24.93 -27.48 17.14
CA MET A 185 24.95 -27.99 15.75
C MET A 185 23.98 -29.15 15.52
N ALA A 186 23.43 -29.76 16.58
CA ALA A 186 22.45 -30.84 16.51
C ALA A 186 21.00 -30.37 16.67
N SER A 187 20.77 -29.07 16.92
CA SER A 187 19.43 -28.51 17.12
C SER A 187 18.51 -28.83 15.92
N PRO A 188 17.25 -29.23 16.17
CA PRO A 188 16.25 -29.35 15.12
C PRO A 188 15.92 -28.02 14.46
N ASN A 189 16.12 -26.90 15.17
CA ASN A 189 16.04 -25.56 14.60
C ASN A 189 17.36 -25.17 13.91
N MET A 190 17.32 -25.05 12.59
CA MET A 190 18.50 -24.71 11.78
C MET A 190 19.15 -23.37 12.16
N HIS A 191 18.35 -22.42 12.72
CA HIS A 191 18.87 -21.11 13.17
C HIS A 191 19.75 -21.21 14.41
N PHE A 192 19.65 -22.31 15.21
CA PHE A 192 20.48 -22.58 16.38
C PHE A 192 21.81 -23.25 16.06
N ARG A 193 22.01 -23.70 14.81
CA ARG A 193 23.23 -24.40 14.40
C ARG A 193 24.35 -23.42 14.11
N ASP A 194 24.94 -22.90 15.17
CA ASP A 194 26.03 -21.92 15.17
C ASP A 194 25.83 -20.83 14.10
N PRO A 195 24.86 -19.93 14.28
CA PRO A 195 24.53 -18.90 13.29
C PRO A 195 25.68 -17.91 13.13
N ILE A 196 25.81 -17.37 11.91
CA ILE A 196 26.70 -16.24 11.64
C ILE A 196 26.11 -15.00 12.31
N ILE A 197 26.91 -14.28 13.10
CA ILE A 197 26.49 -13.07 13.79
C ILE A 197 27.22 -11.81 13.27
N TYR A 198 28.42 -11.96 12.67
CA TYR A 198 29.15 -10.87 12.00
C TYR A 198 29.78 -11.34 10.69
N ARG A 199 29.82 -10.46 9.71
CA ARG A 199 30.45 -10.65 8.41
C ARG A 199 31.26 -9.40 8.00
N VAL A 200 32.20 -9.56 7.07
CA VAL A 200 32.93 -8.44 6.45
C VAL A 200 32.12 -7.92 5.25
N VAL A 201 31.93 -6.60 5.19
CA VAL A 201 31.37 -5.87 4.04
C VAL A 201 32.20 -4.60 3.84
N LYS A 202 32.80 -4.44 2.66
CA LYS A 202 33.70 -3.31 2.37
C LYS A 202 33.00 -2.09 1.78
N THR A 203 31.71 -2.22 1.43
CA THR A 203 30.91 -1.08 0.97
C THR A 203 30.74 -0.07 2.10
N PRO A 204 31.00 1.24 1.87
CA PRO A 204 30.77 2.27 2.86
C PRO A 204 29.30 2.31 3.30
N HIS A 205 29.09 2.48 4.60
CA HIS A 205 27.73 2.58 5.17
C HIS A 205 27.16 3.99 4.99
N HIS A 206 25.89 4.13 4.67
CA HIS A 206 25.24 5.41 4.37
C HIS A 206 25.30 6.43 5.52
N ARG A 207 25.42 5.99 6.79
CA ARG A 207 25.52 6.86 7.96
C ARG A 207 26.91 6.86 8.60
N THR A 208 27.53 5.69 8.75
CA THR A 208 28.81 5.55 9.45
C THR A 208 30.04 5.57 8.53
N GLY A 209 29.83 5.64 7.22
CA GLY A 209 30.88 5.69 6.22
C GLY A 209 31.84 4.51 6.31
N GLU A 210 33.14 4.80 6.43
CA GLU A 210 34.23 3.82 6.48
C GLU A 210 34.57 3.32 7.90
N THR A 211 33.82 3.72 8.93
CA THR A 211 34.12 3.39 10.33
C THR A 211 34.09 1.88 10.60
N TRP A 212 33.19 1.17 9.98
CA TRP A 212 33.01 -0.26 10.14
C TRP A 212 33.31 -1.02 8.86
N LYS A 213 33.89 -2.20 8.99
CA LYS A 213 34.09 -3.21 7.92
C LYS A 213 33.45 -4.54 8.32
N ALA A 214 33.29 -4.79 9.61
CA ALA A 214 32.54 -5.91 10.13
C ALA A 214 31.14 -5.45 10.54
N TYR A 215 30.11 -6.11 10.03
CA TYR A 215 28.72 -5.74 10.25
C TYR A 215 27.93 -6.89 10.89
N PRO A 216 27.06 -6.57 11.85
CA PRO A 216 26.20 -7.57 12.49
C PRO A 216 25.19 -8.12 11.51
N MET A 217 24.81 -9.39 11.72
CA MET A 217 23.69 -9.99 11.02
C MET A 217 22.37 -9.60 11.68
N TYR A 218 21.28 -9.63 10.90
CA TYR A 218 19.94 -9.27 11.34
C TYR A 218 19.55 -9.96 12.66
N ASP A 219 19.64 -11.29 12.73
CA ASP A 219 19.22 -12.06 13.92
C ASP A 219 20.00 -11.70 15.17
N PHE A 220 21.24 -11.24 15.02
CA PHE A 220 22.07 -10.78 16.15
C PHE A 220 21.69 -9.37 16.60
N ALA A 221 21.46 -8.46 15.66
CA ALA A 221 21.20 -7.04 15.95
C ALA A 221 19.78 -6.76 16.43
N HIS A 222 18.80 -7.47 15.87
CA HIS A 222 17.38 -7.14 15.99
C HIS A 222 16.85 -7.18 17.43
N GLY A 223 17.00 -8.32 18.12
CA GLY A 223 16.55 -8.48 19.51
C GLY A 223 17.28 -7.54 20.47
N GLN A 224 18.58 -7.31 20.26
CA GLN A 224 19.36 -6.40 21.09
C GLN A 224 18.91 -4.95 20.88
N SER A 225 18.64 -4.52 19.65
CA SER A 225 18.10 -3.20 19.36
C SER A 225 16.75 -2.98 20.04
N ASP A 226 15.86 -3.98 19.99
CA ASP A 226 14.59 -3.94 20.71
C ASP A 226 14.81 -3.76 22.21
N TYR A 227 15.78 -4.48 22.78
CA TYR A 227 16.12 -4.38 24.19
C TYR A 227 16.67 -2.99 24.57
N PHE A 228 17.60 -2.42 23.77
CA PHE A 228 18.18 -1.09 24.02
C PHE A 228 17.13 0.02 23.96
N GLU A 229 16.13 -0.12 23.11
CA GLU A 229 15.06 0.87 22.92
C GLU A 229 13.90 0.71 23.90
N GLY A 230 13.86 -0.37 24.68
CA GLY A 230 12.79 -0.66 25.61
C GLY A 230 11.49 -1.13 24.93
N VAL A 231 11.59 -1.78 23.77
CA VAL A 231 10.47 -2.41 23.09
C VAL A 231 9.93 -3.53 23.98
N THR A 232 8.61 -3.61 24.11
CA THR A 232 7.93 -4.64 24.91
C THR A 232 7.36 -5.74 24.03
N HIS A 233 6.70 -5.36 22.95
CA HIS A 233 6.05 -6.27 22.00
C HIS A 233 6.68 -6.06 20.63
N SER A 234 7.48 -7.03 20.22
CA SER A 234 8.21 -7.07 18.94
C SER A 234 7.36 -7.82 17.92
N LEU A 235 6.71 -7.08 17.01
CA LEU A 235 5.75 -7.65 16.06
C LEU A 235 6.45 -7.88 14.71
N CYS A 236 6.26 -9.06 14.12
CA CYS A 236 6.82 -9.43 12.82
C CYS A 236 5.95 -10.45 12.09
N THR A 237 6.31 -10.81 10.86
CA THR A 237 5.55 -11.77 10.08
C THR A 237 5.88 -13.22 10.43
N LEU A 238 4.97 -14.17 10.07
CA LEU A 238 5.09 -15.59 10.39
C LEU A 238 6.39 -16.26 9.91
N GLU A 239 7.06 -15.68 8.92
CA GLU A 239 8.35 -16.18 8.45
C GLU A 239 9.45 -16.14 9.52
N PHE A 240 9.29 -15.32 10.56
CA PHE A 240 10.21 -15.20 11.69
C PHE A 240 9.91 -16.15 12.86
N VAL A 241 8.88 -17.00 12.77
CA VAL A 241 8.59 -18.01 13.81
C VAL A 241 9.82 -18.88 14.12
N PRO A 242 10.57 -19.42 13.15
CA PRO A 242 11.78 -20.19 13.43
C PRO A 242 12.93 -19.35 14.02
N HIS A 243 12.92 -18.02 13.83
CA HIS A 243 13.92 -17.10 14.37
C HIS A 243 13.67 -16.72 15.84
N ARG A 244 12.43 -16.81 16.33
CA ARG A 244 12.05 -16.38 17.68
C ARG A 244 12.94 -17.01 18.78
N PRO A 245 13.23 -18.32 18.79
CA PRO A 245 14.11 -18.88 19.80
C PRO A 245 15.51 -18.26 19.82
N LEU A 246 16.05 -17.90 18.65
CA LEU A 246 17.34 -17.20 18.54
C LEU A 246 17.26 -15.75 19.03
N TYR A 247 16.17 -15.06 18.70
CA TYR A 247 15.85 -13.75 19.25
C TYR A 247 15.84 -13.77 20.78
N ASP A 248 15.12 -14.69 21.37
CA ASP A 248 15.03 -14.85 22.82
C ASP A 248 16.40 -15.14 23.44
N LEU A 249 17.21 -16.01 22.83
CA LEU A 249 18.53 -16.35 23.32
C LEU A 249 19.47 -15.11 23.36
N PHE A 250 19.51 -14.32 22.31
CA PHE A 250 20.36 -13.13 22.29
C PHE A 250 19.88 -12.04 23.25
N VAL A 251 18.56 -11.88 23.42
CA VAL A 251 18.01 -10.96 24.43
C VAL A 251 18.41 -11.41 25.83
N ASP A 252 18.28 -12.72 26.15
CA ASP A 252 18.68 -13.25 27.45
C ASP A 252 20.18 -13.12 27.70
N TRP A 253 21.00 -13.34 26.68
CA TRP A 253 22.47 -13.17 26.81
C TRP A 253 22.87 -11.72 27.00
N VAL A 254 22.24 -10.76 26.33
CA VAL A 254 22.58 -9.33 26.49
C VAL A 254 22.12 -8.79 27.84
N LYS A 255 21.05 -9.37 28.41
CA LYS A 255 20.50 -9.02 29.72
C LYS A 255 21.29 -9.65 30.88
N GLU A 256 22.01 -10.73 30.64
CA GLU A 256 22.73 -11.49 31.67
C GLU A 256 23.69 -10.59 32.45
N GLY A 257 23.55 -10.58 33.80
CA GLY A 257 24.42 -9.81 34.70
C GLY A 257 24.18 -8.30 34.75
N LYS A 258 23.13 -7.80 34.12
CA LYS A 258 22.73 -6.38 34.21
C LYS A 258 21.50 -6.25 35.09
N ASP A 259 21.57 -5.41 36.11
CA ASP A 259 20.43 -4.93 36.91
C ASP A 259 19.56 -3.99 36.03
N LEU A 260 18.96 -4.54 35.02
CA LEU A 260 18.08 -3.78 34.15
C LEU A 260 16.65 -4.14 34.50
N ASP A 261 15.78 -3.15 34.38
CA ASP A 261 14.33 -3.25 34.54
C ASP A 261 13.78 -4.58 34.03
N ASP A 262 12.63 -5.01 34.54
CA ASP A 262 11.91 -6.19 34.08
C ASP A 262 11.56 -6.16 32.58
N ASN A 263 12.12 -5.19 31.84
CA ASN A 263 11.90 -5.04 30.42
C ASN A 263 12.58 -6.18 29.66
N ARG A 264 11.76 -7.02 29.08
CA ARG A 264 12.18 -8.08 28.20
C ARG A 264 11.27 -8.06 26.97
N PRO A 265 11.79 -7.68 25.80
CA PRO A 265 11.01 -7.70 24.57
C PRO A 265 10.64 -9.16 24.23
N HIS A 266 9.41 -9.35 23.78
CA HIS A 266 8.91 -10.61 23.26
C HIS A 266 8.49 -10.45 21.80
N GLN A 267 8.84 -11.44 20.98
CA GLN A 267 8.47 -11.48 19.58
C GLN A 267 7.12 -12.20 19.39
N TYR A 268 6.21 -11.56 18.63
CA TYR A 268 4.93 -12.11 18.21
C TYR A 268 4.82 -12.06 16.71
N GLU A 269 4.36 -13.13 16.08
CA GLU A 269 4.29 -13.24 14.65
C GLU A 269 2.85 -13.29 14.16
N PHE A 270 2.59 -12.55 13.07
CA PHE A 270 1.30 -12.48 12.42
C PHE A 270 1.41 -12.77 10.92
N ASN A 271 0.28 -13.13 10.29
CA ASN A 271 0.23 -13.43 8.87
C ASN A 271 0.54 -12.20 8.01
N LYS A 272 1.40 -12.38 7.02
CA LYS A 272 1.65 -11.33 6.02
C LYS A 272 0.42 -11.12 5.12
N LEU A 273 0.34 -9.95 4.50
CA LEU A 273 -0.67 -9.67 3.49
C LEU A 273 -0.29 -10.37 2.18
N ASN A 274 -1.10 -11.31 1.75
CA ASN A 274 -1.09 -11.86 0.40
C ASN A 274 -2.35 -11.39 -0.32
N LEU A 275 -2.20 -10.89 -1.54
CA LEU A 275 -3.25 -10.30 -2.33
C LEU A 275 -3.23 -10.92 -3.72
N ASN A 276 -4.38 -11.36 -4.24
CA ASN A 276 -4.46 -11.85 -5.60
C ASN A 276 -4.21 -10.70 -6.61
N TYR A 277 -3.96 -11.01 -7.85
CA TYR A 277 -3.59 -10.06 -8.91
C TYR A 277 -2.41 -9.14 -8.56
N THR A 278 -1.51 -9.57 -7.63
CA THR A 278 -0.47 -8.69 -7.10
C THR A 278 0.85 -9.42 -6.92
N LEU A 279 1.95 -8.78 -7.33
CA LEU A 279 3.32 -9.15 -6.97
C LEU A 279 3.87 -8.11 -6.01
N MET A 280 4.41 -8.54 -4.87
CA MET A 280 4.96 -7.65 -3.84
C MET A 280 6.45 -7.85 -3.57
N SER A 281 7.09 -8.87 -4.19
CA SER A 281 8.51 -9.07 -3.97
C SER A 281 9.31 -7.89 -4.56
N LYS A 282 10.20 -7.33 -3.77
CA LYS A 282 11.07 -6.20 -4.16
C LYS A 282 11.79 -6.45 -5.48
N ARG A 283 12.35 -7.66 -5.66
CA ARG A 283 13.05 -8.04 -6.90
C ARG A 283 12.16 -7.90 -8.13
N ASN A 284 10.92 -8.35 -8.03
CA ASN A 284 9.96 -8.28 -9.14
C ASN A 284 9.52 -6.83 -9.42
N LEU A 285 9.26 -6.06 -8.36
CA LEU A 285 8.90 -4.64 -8.51
C LEU A 285 10.03 -3.84 -9.14
N LEU A 286 11.28 -4.14 -8.79
CA LEU A 286 12.45 -3.51 -9.39
C LEU A 286 12.57 -3.81 -10.89
N ILE A 287 12.26 -5.02 -11.34
CA ILE A 287 12.22 -5.37 -12.77
C ILE A 287 11.18 -4.51 -13.49
N LEU A 288 9.96 -4.38 -12.94
CA LEU A 288 8.90 -3.55 -13.55
C LEU A 288 9.36 -2.11 -13.79
N VAL A 289 10.06 -1.52 -12.83
CA VAL A 289 10.55 -0.14 -12.92
C VAL A 289 11.74 -0.01 -13.86
N LYS A 290 12.74 -0.87 -13.73
CA LYS A 290 13.97 -0.83 -14.55
C LYS A 290 13.72 -1.10 -16.03
N GLU A 291 12.81 -2.02 -16.32
CA GLU A 291 12.47 -2.43 -17.69
C GLU A 291 11.32 -1.57 -18.29
N HIS A 292 10.95 -0.49 -17.60
CA HIS A 292 9.92 0.46 -18.05
C HIS A 292 8.56 -0.18 -18.38
N LEU A 293 8.20 -1.27 -17.69
CA LEU A 293 6.87 -1.87 -17.77
C LEU A 293 5.82 -1.04 -17.03
N VAL A 294 6.28 -0.21 -16.11
CA VAL A 294 5.53 0.82 -15.39
C VAL A 294 6.32 2.13 -15.39
N ASN A 295 5.65 3.25 -15.08
CA ASN A 295 6.23 4.60 -15.15
C ASN A 295 6.97 5.04 -13.87
N GLY A 296 7.48 4.09 -13.09
CA GLY A 296 8.21 4.35 -11.86
C GLY A 296 7.58 3.68 -10.64
N TRP A 297 8.16 3.95 -9.47
CA TRP A 297 7.72 3.37 -8.21
C TRP A 297 6.33 3.83 -7.76
N ASP A 298 5.93 5.04 -8.15
CA ASP A 298 4.63 5.63 -7.86
C ASP A 298 3.60 5.44 -8.98
N ASP A 299 3.88 4.57 -9.94
CA ASP A 299 2.88 4.22 -10.96
C ASP A 299 1.60 3.69 -10.29
N PRO A 300 0.42 4.24 -10.63
CA PRO A 300 -0.86 3.82 -10.04
C PRO A 300 -1.21 2.34 -10.17
N ARG A 301 -0.48 1.56 -10.98
CA ARG A 301 -0.63 0.11 -11.11
C ARG A 301 0.28 -0.68 -10.18
N MET A 302 1.21 -0.01 -9.50
CA MET A 302 2.13 -0.61 -8.55
C MET A 302 1.45 -0.83 -7.19
N PRO A 303 1.80 -1.90 -6.44
CA PRO A 303 1.28 -2.14 -5.10
C PRO A 303 2.03 -1.35 -4.01
N THR A 304 2.87 -0.40 -4.39
CA THR A 304 3.55 0.51 -3.48
C THR A 304 2.57 1.49 -2.85
N LEU A 305 2.84 1.95 -1.64
CA LEU A 305 1.98 2.93 -0.97
C LEU A 305 1.93 4.26 -1.74
N CYS A 306 3.06 4.71 -2.28
CA CYS A 306 3.10 5.89 -3.16
C CYS A 306 2.32 5.67 -4.47
N GLY A 307 2.28 4.46 -5.00
CA GLY A 307 1.45 4.11 -6.16
C GLY A 307 -0.04 4.18 -5.84
N PHE A 308 -0.49 3.61 -4.74
CA PHE A 308 -1.88 3.70 -4.28
C PHE A 308 -2.29 5.15 -3.97
N ARG A 309 -1.42 5.92 -3.32
CA ARG A 309 -1.64 7.34 -3.06
C ARG A 309 -1.86 8.11 -4.36
N ARG A 310 -0.99 7.95 -5.34
CA ARG A 310 -1.11 8.59 -6.66
C ARG A 310 -2.36 8.14 -7.41
N ARG A 311 -2.78 6.90 -7.25
CA ARG A 311 -4.02 6.38 -7.82
C ARG A 311 -5.28 7.00 -7.18
N GLY A 312 -5.16 7.57 -5.99
CA GLY A 312 -6.27 8.20 -5.27
C GLY A 312 -6.90 7.33 -4.18
N TYR A 313 -6.22 6.28 -3.74
CA TYR A 313 -6.61 5.56 -2.53
C TYR A 313 -6.37 6.46 -1.32
N SER A 314 -7.36 6.55 -0.45
CA SER A 314 -7.20 7.29 0.80
C SER A 314 -6.49 6.42 1.85
N PRO A 315 -5.75 7.02 2.79
CA PRO A 315 -5.15 6.27 3.89
C PRO A 315 -6.20 5.57 4.74
N GLU A 316 -7.36 6.18 4.94
CA GLU A 316 -8.48 5.60 5.66
C GLU A 316 -9.02 4.35 4.98
N SER A 317 -9.09 4.32 3.65
CA SER A 317 -9.54 3.15 2.89
C SER A 317 -8.58 1.97 3.05
N ILE A 318 -7.27 2.21 3.09
CA ILE A 318 -6.26 1.18 3.31
C ILE A 318 -6.37 0.64 4.75
N ARG A 319 -6.45 1.51 5.75
CA ARG A 319 -6.65 1.09 7.15
C ARG A 319 -7.92 0.28 7.33
N LYS A 320 -9.02 0.70 6.71
CA LYS A 320 -10.30 -0.01 6.72
C LYS A 320 -10.21 -1.40 6.10
N PHE A 321 -9.51 -1.53 4.97
CA PHE A 321 -9.25 -2.82 4.36
C PHE A 321 -8.45 -3.74 5.29
N ILE A 322 -7.36 -3.24 5.89
CA ILE A 322 -6.52 -3.99 6.82
C ILE A 322 -7.33 -4.44 8.05
N ASP A 323 -8.18 -3.56 8.56
CA ASP A 323 -9.08 -3.88 9.66
C ASP A 323 -10.09 -5.00 9.32
N LYS A 324 -10.59 -5.00 8.10
CA LYS A 324 -11.51 -6.05 7.60
C LYS A 324 -10.85 -7.42 7.48
N ILE A 325 -9.61 -7.49 6.99
CA ILE A 325 -8.89 -8.77 6.85
C ILE A 325 -8.33 -9.29 8.18
N GLY A 326 -8.02 -8.39 9.12
CA GLY A 326 -7.54 -8.73 10.45
C GLY A 326 -6.15 -9.37 10.49
N TYR A 327 -5.81 -9.93 11.66
CA TYR A 327 -4.52 -10.57 11.95
C TYR A 327 -4.74 -11.99 12.44
N THR A 328 -4.01 -12.96 11.87
CA THR A 328 -4.12 -14.38 12.19
C THR A 328 -2.74 -15.03 12.32
N THR A 329 -2.71 -16.25 12.80
CA THR A 329 -1.50 -17.09 12.92
C THR A 329 -1.31 -18.03 11.72
N TYR A 330 -2.05 -17.84 10.66
CA TYR A 330 -1.94 -18.59 9.40
C TYR A 330 -2.04 -17.65 8.20
N ASP A 331 -1.36 -18.00 7.11
CA ASP A 331 -1.40 -17.24 5.88
C ASP A 331 -2.75 -17.44 5.14
N ALA A 332 -3.25 -16.36 4.55
CA ALA A 332 -4.44 -16.35 3.72
C ALA A 332 -4.20 -15.48 2.47
N LEU A 333 -4.83 -15.87 1.36
CA LEU A 333 -4.89 -15.06 0.15
C LEU A 333 -6.14 -14.17 0.22
N ASN A 334 -5.97 -12.86 0.14
CA ASN A 334 -7.08 -11.90 0.16
C ASN A 334 -7.43 -11.49 -1.27
N ASP A 335 -8.71 -11.21 -1.50
CA ASP A 335 -9.18 -10.75 -2.79
C ASP A 335 -8.94 -9.25 -2.96
N PHE A 336 -8.35 -8.85 -4.07
CA PHE A 336 -8.14 -7.44 -4.44
C PHE A 336 -9.47 -6.67 -4.53
N ALA A 337 -10.56 -7.35 -4.88
CA ALA A 337 -11.89 -6.76 -4.90
C ALA A 337 -12.35 -6.27 -3.51
N LEU A 338 -11.90 -6.89 -2.42
CA LEU A 338 -12.17 -6.42 -1.06
C LEU A 338 -11.48 -5.08 -0.77
N LEU A 339 -10.24 -4.91 -1.24
CA LEU A 339 -9.52 -3.63 -1.16
C LEU A 339 -10.27 -2.55 -1.95
N GLU A 340 -10.65 -2.84 -3.18
CA GLU A 340 -11.42 -1.90 -4.02
C GLU A 340 -12.77 -1.54 -3.39
N SER A 341 -13.45 -2.49 -2.74
CA SER A 341 -14.70 -2.25 -2.01
C SER A 341 -14.49 -1.29 -0.84
N ALA A 342 -13.41 -1.47 -0.07
CA ALA A 342 -13.06 -0.55 1.03
C ALA A 342 -12.79 0.87 0.52
N VAL A 343 -12.15 1.00 -0.65
CA VAL A 343 -11.91 2.30 -1.29
C VAL A 343 -13.22 2.95 -1.73
N ARG A 344 -14.13 2.20 -2.37
CA ARG A 344 -15.45 2.73 -2.77
C ARG A 344 -16.25 3.21 -1.59
N GLU A 345 -16.27 2.43 -0.52
CA GLU A 345 -17.00 2.76 0.71
C GLU A 345 -16.48 4.06 1.33
N ASP A 346 -15.16 4.24 1.41
CA ASP A 346 -14.55 5.46 1.93
C ASP A 346 -14.80 6.66 1.01
N LEU A 347 -14.54 6.52 -0.28
CA LEU A 347 -14.70 7.60 -1.25
C LEU A 347 -16.18 8.00 -1.45
N ASN A 348 -17.13 7.11 -1.24
CA ASN A 348 -18.54 7.47 -1.29
C ASN A 348 -18.89 8.57 -0.27
N SER A 349 -18.28 8.54 0.90
CA SER A 349 -18.53 9.52 1.96
C SER A 349 -17.76 10.84 1.78
N ARG A 350 -16.63 10.85 1.06
CA ARG A 350 -15.74 12.03 0.99
C ARG A 350 -15.57 12.65 -0.39
N ALA A 351 -15.77 11.91 -1.47
CA ALA A 351 -15.50 12.41 -2.80
C ALA A 351 -16.54 13.45 -3.26
N THR A 352 -16.06 14.57 -3.80
CA THR A 352 -16.92 15.56 -4.42
C THR A 352 -17.46 15.03 -5.75
N ARG A 353 -18.78 15.07 -5.94
CA ARG A 353 -19.45 14.68 -7.19
C ARG A 353 -19.30 15.80 -8.20
N VAL A 354 -18.72 15.44 -9.34
CA VAL A 354 -18.50 16.38 -10.45
C VAL A 354 -18.95 15.77 -11.76
N SER A 355 -19.24 16.60 -12.73
CA SER A 355 -19.59 16.18 -14.07
C SER A 355 -18.34 16.17 -14.95
N ALA A 356 -18.11 15.03 -15.58
CA ALA A 356 -17.01 14.83 -16.54
C ALA A 356 -17.49 13.92 -17.67
N VAL A 357 -17.12 14.24 -18.89
CA VAL A 357 -17.46 13.47 -20.09
C VAL A 357 -16.17 12.96 -20.69
N ILE A 358 -15.99 11.65 -20.68
CA ILE A 358 -14.73 11.00 -21.08
C ILE A 358 -14.77 10.42 -22.51
N ASN A 359 -15.96 10.18 -23.04
CA ASN A 359 -16.19 9.79 -24.44
C ASN A 359 -17.27 10.68 -25.04
N PRO A 360 -16.93 11.92 -25.46
CA PRO A 360 -17.90 12.95 -25.75
C PRO A 360 -18.61 12.78 -27.10
N VAL A 361 -19.88 13.14 -27.11
CA VAL A 361 -20.66 13.50 -28.30
C VAL A 361 -21.43 14.80 -28.00
N LYS A 362 -21.58 15.65 -28.99
CA LYS A 362 -22.26 16.94 -28.81
C LYS A 362 -23.77 16.74 -28.77
N LEU A 363 -24.40 17.36 -27.77
CA LEU A 363 -25.86 17.49 -27.64
C LEU A 363 -26.27 18.94 -27.89
N ILE A 364 -27.19 19.16 -28.81
CA ILE A 364 -27.74 20.48 -29.14
C ILE A 364 -29.19 20.53 -28.72
N ILE A 365 -29.52 21.49 -27.84
CA ILE A 365 -30.88 21.75 -27.39
C ILE A 365 -31.49 22.80 -28.32
N THR A 366 -32.24 22.34 -29.32
CA THR A 366 -32.63 23.17 -30.48
C THR A 366 -33.56 24.33 -30.12
N ASN A 367 -34.37 24.22 -29.06
CA ASN A 367 -35.27 25.27 -28.59
C ASN A 367 -34.73 26.08 -27.40
N TYR A 368 -33.46 25.86 -26.99
CA TYR A 368 -32.82 26.67 -25.95
C TYR A 368 -32.21 27.93 -26.63
N PRO A 369 -32.42 29.13 -26.03
CA PRO A 369 -31.95 30.38 -26.65
C PRO A 369 -30.44 30.42 -26.88
N GLU A 370 -30.00 30.89 -28.04
CA GLU A 370 -28.59 31.05 -28.35
C GLU A 370 -27.96 32.10 -27.41
N GLY A 371 -26.74 31.77 -26.93
CA GLY A 371 -25.98 32.64 -26.02
C GLY A 371 -26.51 32.71 -24.57
N GLN A 372 -27.63 32.10 -24.28
CA GLN A 372 -28.12 32.02 -22.90
C GLN A 372 -27.28 31.04 -22.08
N VAL A 373 -26.89 31.49 -20.90
CA VAL A 373 -26.18 30.67 -19.89
C VAL A 373 -26.95 30.77 -18.59
N GLU A 374 -27.22 29.63 -17.97
CA GLU A 374 -27.82 29.54 -16.65
C GLU A 374 -26.89 28.82 -15.69
N GLU A 375 -26.87 29.28 -14.46
CA GLU A 375 -26.22 28.56 -13.36
C GLU A 375 -27.15 27.51 -12.78
N MET A 376 -26.65 26.28 -12.69
CA MET A 376 -27.33 25.16 -12.02
C MET A 376 -26.59 24.81 -10.73
N GLU A 377 -27.34 24.51 -9.71
CA GLU A 377 -26.77 24.05 -8.44
C GLU A 377 -26.55 22.55 -8.47
N ALA A 378 -25.30 22.11 -8.21
CA ALA A 378 -24.91 20.72 -8.11
C ALA A 378 -24.49 20.38 -6.68
N VAL A 379 -25.02 19.28 -6.14
CA VAL A 379 -24.69 18.80 -4.79
C VAL A 379 -23.31 18.19 -4.76
N ASN A 380 -22.44 18.64 -3.86
CA ASN A 380 -21.08 18.13 -3.72
C ASN A 380 -21.04 16.68 -3.24
N ASN A 381 -21.83 16.33 -2.24
CA ASN A 381 -21.95 14.96 -1.76
C ASN A 381 -23.34 14.71 -1.18
N PRO A 382 -24.16 13.82 -1.77
CA PRO A 382 -25.49 13.51 -1.24
C PRO A 382 -25.47 12.76 0.10
N GLU A 383 -24.36 12.13 0.46
CA GLU A 383 -24.17 11.44 1.75
C GLU A 383 -23.74 12.40 2.87
N ASP A 384 -23.27 13.59 2.51
CA ASP A 384 -22.83 14.63 3.45
C ASP A 384 -23.41 16.00 3.07
N PRO A 385 -24.55 16.39 3.63
CA PRO A 385 -25.15 17.70 3.37
C PRO A 385 -24.24 18.88 3.74
N SER A 386 -23.29 18.69 4.66
CA SER A 386 -22.35 19.74 5.08
C SER A 386 -21.31 20.07 4.00
N ALA A 387 -21.11 19.18 3.04
CA ALA A 387 -20.22 19.42 1.88
C ALA A 387 -20.74 20.53 0.94
N GLY A 388 -22.03 20.90 1.04
CA GLY A 388 -22.63 21.99 0.29
C GLY A 388 -22.83 21.67 -1.19
N THR A 389 -22.81 22.73 -1.98
CA THR A 389 -23.07 22.69 -3.43
C THR A 389 -22.05 23.52 -4.19
N HIS A 390 -21.99 23.33 -5.49
CA HIS A 390 -21.23 24.17 -6.43
C HIS A 390 -22.09 24.49 -7.66
N THR A 391 -21.63 25.44 -8.43
CA THR A 391 -22.33 25.90 -9.63
C THR A 391 -21.77 25.21 -10.87
N ILE A 392 -22.67 24.77 -11.76
CA ILE A 392 -22.36 24.29 -13.09
C ILE A 392 -23.13 25.10 -14.13
N GLU A 393 -22.46 25.59 -15.18
CA GLU A 393 -23.07 26.40 -16.23
C GLU A 393 -23.80 25.51 -17.24
N PHE A 394 -25.05 25.90 -17.58
CA PHE A 394 -25.89 25.26 -18.58
C PHE A 394 -26.02 26.14 -19.81
N SER A 395 -25.88 25.56 -21.00
CA SER A 395 -25.96 26.26 -22.27
C SER A 395 -26.67 25.40 -23.33
N ARG A 396 -26.90 25.98 -24.50
CA ARG A 396 -27.55 25.31 -25.64
C ARG A 396 -26.80 24.07 -26.10
N GLU A 397 -25.46 24.11 -26.13
CA GLU A 397 -24.59 23.03 -26.57
C GLU A 397 -23.90 22.39 -25.35
N LEU A 398 -24.03 21.08 -25.25
CA LEU A 398 -23.48 20.28 -24.18
C LEU A 398 -22.65 19.12 -24.72
N TRP A 399 -21.66 18.68 -23.97
CA TRP A 399 -21.06 17.36 -24.14
C TRP A 399 -21.80 16.35 -23.27
N ILE A 400 -22.11 15.19 -23.85
CA ILE A 400 -22.64 14.02 -23.14
C ILE A 400 -21.81 12.79 -23.47
N GLU A 401 -21.92 11.72 -22.69
CA GLU A 401 -21.27 10.47 -23.03
C GLU A 401 -21.89 9.88 -24.30
N ARG A 402 -21.06 9.43 -25.22
CA ARG A 402 -21.48 8.78 -26.45
C ARG A 402 -22.39 7.59 -26.19
N ASP A 403 -22.10 6.80 -25.13
CA ASP A 403 -22.89 5.65 -24.74
C ASP A 403 -24.26 6.00 -24.13
N ASP A 404 -24.50 7.28 -23.84
CA ASP A 404 -25.80 7.77 -23.38
C ASP A 404 -26.78 8.05 -24.52
N PHE A 405 -26.34 7.89 -25.76
CA PHE A 405 -27.19 7.99 -26.94
C PHE A 405 -27.16 6.70 -27.78
N MET A 406 -28.31 6.26 -28.25
CA MET A 406 -28.47 5.17 -29.21
C MET A 406 -29.65 5.46 -30.13
N GLU A 407 -29.43 5.44 -31.43
CA GLU A 407 -30.49 5.73 -32.42
C GLU A 407 -31.56 4.64 -32.40
N ASP A 408 -31.14 3.38 -32.50
CA ASP A 408 -31.99 2.21 -32.43
C ASP A 408 -31.77 1.48 -31.11
N ALA A 409 -32.53 1.84 -30.09
CA ALA A 409 -32.31 1.36 -28.72
C ALA A 409 -33.22 0.18 -28.35
N PRO A 410 -32.75 -0.82 -27.59
CA PRO A 410 -33.58 -1.90 -27.05
C PRO A 410 -34.54 -1.36 -25.98
N LYS A 411 -35.66 -2.09 -25.74
CA LYS A 411 -36.76 -1.68 -24.84
C LYS A 411 -36.32 -1.29 -23.40
N LYS A 412 -35.17 -1.80 -22.91
CA LYS A 412 -34.65 -1.52 -21.56
C LYS A 412 -33.54 -0.48 -21.53
N TYR A 413 -33.35 0.25 -22.62
CA TYR A 413 -32.37 1.34 -22.68
C TYR A 413 -32.99 2.63 -22.11
N PHE A 414 -32.63 2.97 -20.89
CA PHE A 414 -33.16 4.15 -20.17
C PHE A 414 -32.23 5.35 -20.28
N ARG A 415 -31.77 5.66 -21.49
CA ARG A 415 -30.94 6.80 -21.83
C ARG A 415 -31.54 7.51 -23.04
N MET A 416 -30.76 8.31 -23.76
CA MET A 416 -31.27 9.12 -24.86
C MET A 416 -31.43 8.31 -26.14
N THR A 417 -32.62 8.30 -26.68
CA THR A 417 -32.95 7.76 -27.99
C THR A 417 -34.06 8.60 -28.61
N PRO A 418 -34.19 8.71 -29.96
CA PRO A 418 -35.24 9.53 -30.58
C PRO A 418 -36.64 9.24 -30.03
N GLY A 419 -37.35 10.29 -29.62
CA GLY A 419 -38.68 10.22 -29.04
C GLY A 419 -38.73 9.99 -27.52
N GLN A 420 -37.63 9.68 -26.88
CA GLN A 420 -37.57 9.43 -25.43
C GLN A 420 -37.10 10.67 -24.64
N GLU A 421 -37.72 10.84 -23.47
CA GLU A 421 -37.29 11.86 -22.49
C GLU A 421 -36.25 11.33 -21.54
N VAL A 422 -35.26 12.16 -21.22
CA VAL A 422 -34.26 11.95 -20.17
C VAL A 422 -34.10 13.22 -19.34
N ARG A 423 -33.66 13.05 -18.11
CA ARG A 423 -33.28 14.15 -17.23
C ARG A 423 -31.80 14.46 -17.43
N LEU A 424 -31.48 15.69 -17.76
CA LEU A 424 -30.14 16.24 -17.61
C LEU A 424 -29.92 16.56 -16.14
N LYS A 425 -28.96 15.89 -15.49
CA LYS A 425 -28.77 15.98 -14.04
C LYS A 425 -28.57 17.43 -13.61
N SER A 426 -29.27 17.84 -12.55
CA SER A 426 -29.31 19.24 -12.04
C SER A 426 -29.86 20.27 -13.02
N GLY A 427 -30.28 19.87 -14.20
CA GLY A 427 -30.81 20.73 -15.26
C GLY A 427 -32.27 20.48 -15.59
N TYR A 428 -32.57 20.31 -16.86
CA TYR A 428 -33.92 20.16 -17.42
C TYR A 428 -34.22 18.72 -17.86
N ILE A 429 -35.48 18.44 -18.09
CA ILE A 429 -35.91 17.25 -18.83
C ILE A 429 -35.89 17.61 -20.32
N VAL A 430 -35.29 16.75 -21.12
CA VAL A 430 -35.17 16.91 -22.58
C VAL A 430 -35.74 15.71 -23.31
N LYS A 431 -36.29 15.94 -24.49
CA LYS A 431 -36.79 14.90 -25.40
C LYS A 431 -35.87 14.86 -26.62
N CYS A 432 -35.31 13.68 -26.89
CA CYS A 432 -34.46 13.50 -28.08
C CYS A 432 -35.30 13.57 -29.36
N THR A 433 -34.83 14.31 -30.36
CA THR A 433 -35.48 14.51 -31.66
C THR A 433 -34.74 13.83 -32.79
N GLY A 434 -33.47 13.50 -32.64
CA GLY A 434 -32.67 12.84 -33.67
C GLY A 434 -31.18 13.01 -33.50
N CYS A 435 -30.44 12.70 -34.55
CA CYS A 435 -28.99 12.85 -34.59
C CYS A 435 -28.49 13.19 -35.97
N LYS A 436 -27.25 13.66 -36.08
CA LYS A 436 -26.48 13.81 -37.30
C LYS A 436 -25.32 12.85 -37.31
N LYS A 437 -25.08 12.22 -38.45
CA LYS A 437 -23.98 11.29 -38.67
C LYS A 437 -22.97 11.87 -39.68
N ASP A 438 -21.73 11.46 -39.55
CA ASP A 438 -20.69 11.69 -40.55
C ASP A 438 -20.83 10.70 -41.72
N ASP A 439 -19.92 10.84 -42.70
CA ASP A 439 -19.91 10.01 -43.92
C ASP A 439 -19.63 8.51 -43.62
N ASN A 440 -19.09 8.20 -42.43
CA ASN A 440 -18.81 6.86 -41.96
C ASN A 440 -19.96 6.25 -41.11
N GLY A 441 -21.04 7.03 -40.93
CA GLY A 441 -22.19 6.61 -40.13
C GLY A 441 -22.03 6.80 -38.62
N ASN A 442 -20.96 7.49 -38.15
CA ASN A 442 -20.78 7.79 -36.74
C ASN A 442 -21.63 9.00 -36.33
N VAL A 443 -22.28 8.92 -35.18
CA VAL A 443 -23.02 10.05 -34.62
C VAL A 443 -22.05 11.14 -34.17
N VAL A 444 -22.25 12.34 -34.72
CA VAL A 444 -21.42 13.54 -34.41
C VAL A 444 -22.20 14.57 -33.61
N GLU A 445 -23.51 14.65 -33.78
CA GLU A 445 -24.39 15.52 -33.00
C GLU A 445 -25.67 14.81 -32.64
N VAL A 446 -26.19 15.07 -31.45
CA VAL A 446 -27.50 14.61 -31.00
C VAL A 446 -28.39 15.84 -30.77
N TYR A 447 -29.64 15.77 -31.15
CA TYR A 447 -30.59 16.87 -31.03
C TYR A 447 -31.67 16.54 -30.03
N CYS A 448 -32.04 17.54 -29.24
CA CYS A 448 -33.18 17.45 -28.32
C CYS A 448 -33.89 18.79 -28.17
N GLU A 449 -35.07 18.74 -27.56
CA GLU A 449 -35.81 19.90 -27.08
C GLU A 449 -35.97 19.80 -25.58
N TYR A 450 -35.80 20.94 -24.85
CA TYR A 450 -35.99 20.97 -23.43
C TYR A 450 -37.40 21.44 -23.06
N ASP A 451 -37.88 21.02 -21.91
CA ASP A 451 -39.11 21.50 -21.30
C ASP A 451 -38.75 22.64 -20.33
N PRO A 452 -39.13 23.91 -20.66
CA PRO A 452 -38.77 25.08 -19.83
C PRO A 452 -39.30 25.02 -18.38
N ASP A 453 -40.37 24.27 -18.13
CA ASP A 453 -40.98 24.15 -16.81
C ASP A 453 -40.40 23.03 -15.96
N SER A 454 -39.40 22.29 -16.51
CA SER A 454 -38.84 21.10 -15.92
C SER A 454 -37.50 21.31 -15.21
N LYS A 455 -37.03 22.53 -15.02
CA LYS A 455 -35.79 22.81 -14.30
C LYS A 455 -35.82 22.15 -12.92
N THR A 456 -34.74 21.52 -12.52
CA THR A 456 -34.60 20.87 -11.21
C THR A 456 -34.99 21.85 -10.08
N GLY A 457 -35.90 21.44 -9.19
CA GLY A 457 -36.47 22.27 -8.15
C GLY A 457 -37.80 22.97 -8.53
N MET A 458 -38.19 22.98 -9.81
CA MET A 458 -39.50 23.48 -10.25
C MET A 458 -40.57 22.37 -10.22
N PRO A 459 -41.86 22.69 -10.07
CA PRO A 459 -42.93 21.67 -10.03
C PRO A 459 -42.96 20.74 -11.24
N GLY A 460 -42.66 21.26 -12.45
CA GLY A 460 -42.58 20.47 -13.69
C GLY A 460 -41.47 19.43 -13.71
N SER A 461 -40.48 19.55 -12.82
CA SER A 461 -39.38 18.57 -12.69
C SER A 461 -39.77 17.28 -11.99
N ASN A 462 -40.92 17.26 -11.28
CA ASN A 462 -41.31 16.15 -10.41
C ASN A 462 -41.91 14.94 -11.16
N ARG A 463 -42.14 15.06 -12.49
CA ARG A 463 -42.63 13.92 -13.26
C ARG A 463 -41.60 12.81 -13.33
N LYS A 464 -42.06 11.55 -13.33
CA LYS A 464 -41.22 10.37 -13.33
C LYS A 464 -40.51 10.17 -14.66
N ILE A 465 -39.20 10.36 -14.69
CA ILE A 465 -38.32 10.07 -15.81
C ILE A 465 -37.41 8.88 -15.44
N LYS A 466 -37.30 7.90 -16.31
CA LYS A 466 -36.53 6.68 -16.04
C LYS A 466 -35.01 6.88 -16.18
N GLY A 467 -34.58 7.77 -17.06
CA GLY A 467 -33.16 8.00 -17.35
C GLY A 467 -32.67 9.36 -16.87
N THR A 468 -31.50 9.38 -16.23
CA THR A 468 -30.77 10.61 -15.90
C THR A 468 -29.36 10.49 -16.46
N ILE A 469 -28.92 11.47 -17.22
CA ILE A 469 -27.56 11.54 -17.77
C ILE A 469 -26.83 12.79 -17.27
N HIS A 470 -25.50 12.72 -17.22
CA HIS A 470 -24.63 13.86 -16.89
C HIS A 470 -24.15 14.55 -18.16
N TRP A 471 -23.68 15.75 -18.00
CA TRP A 471 -23.29 16.62 -19.09
C TRP A 471 -22.30 17.70 -18.62
N VAL A 472 -21.60 18.35 -19.56
CA VAL A 472 -20.87 19.60 -19.34
C VAL A 472 -21.15 20.57 -20.48
N SER A 473 -21.16 21.88 -20.20
CA SER A 473 -21.35 22.90 -21.22
C SER A 473 -20.16 22.97 -22.19
N CYS A 474 -20.41 22.93 -23.49
CA CYS A 474 -19.35 23.06 -24.49
C CYS A 474 -18.57 24.37 -24.36
N ALA A 475 -19.27 25.47 -24.02
CA ALA A 475 -18.66 26.79 -23.91
C ALA A 475 -17.91 27.02 -22.59
N HIS A 476 -18.22 26.28 -21.55
CA HIS A 476 -17.74 26.51 -20.18
C HIS A 476 -17.00 25.32 -19.57
N CYS A 477 -16.79 24.25 -20.33
CA CYS A 477 -16.00 23.10 -19.87
C CYS A 477 -14.51 23.36 -20.03
N LEU A 478 -13.73 22.52 -19.35
CA LEU A 478 -12.27 22.48 -19.45
C LEU A 478 -11.85 21.17 -20.13
N PRO A 479 -10.90 21.22 -21.06
CA PRO A 479 -10.29 20.01 -21.60
C PRO A 479 -9.48 19.30 -20.51
N ALA A 480 -9.45 17.97 -20.56
CA ALA A 480 -8.73 17.17 -19.60
C ALA A 480 -8.18 15.87 -20.22
N GLU A 481 -7.09 15.39 -19.65
CA GLU A 481 -6.59 14.04 -19.83
C GLU A 481 -7.15 13.15 -18.72
N VAL A 482 -7.67 12.00 -19.08
CA VAL A 482 -8.19 11.01 -18.12
C VAL A 482 -7.45 9.69 -18.31
N ARG A 483 -6.82 9.23 -17.24
CA ARG A 483 -6.07 7.98 -17.20
C ARG A 483 -6.92 6.90 -16.53
N LEU A 484 -7.37 5.95 -17.32
CA LEU A 484 -8.17 4.83 -16.84
C LEU A 484 -7.23 3.70 -16.43
N TYR A 485 -6.87 3.68 -15.16
CA TYR A 485 -6.08 2.60 -14.58
C TYR A 485 -6.92 1.39 -14.23
N ASP A 486 -6.38 0.20 -14.48
CA ASP A 486 -6.91 -1.08 -14.07
C ASP A 486 -5.79 -1.90 -13.42
N ARG A 487 -6.04 -3.17 -13.06
CA ARG A 487 -5.05 -4.08 -12.50
C ARG A 487 -3.93 -4.33 -13.51
N LEU A 488 -2.68 -4.31 -13.03
CA LEU A 488 -1.50 -4.54 -13.87
C LEU A 488 -1.49 -5.98 -14.43
N TRP A 489 -1.92 -6.95 -13.62
CA TRP A 489 -1.88 -8.36 -13.97
C TRP A 489 -3.25 -8.85 -14.41
N LYS A 490 -3.30 -9.57 -15.52
CA LYS A 490 -4.52 -10.24 -16.03
C LYS A 490 -4.78 -11.60 -15.38
N VAL A 491 -3.82 -12.12 -14.59
CA VAL A 491 -3.88 -13.43 -13.93
C VAL A 491 -4.11 -13.28 -12.44
N GLU A 492 -4.87 -14.20 -11.85
CA GLU A 492 -5.26 -14.13 -10.44
C GLU A 492 -4.06 -14.34 -9.49
N ASN A 493 -3.20 -15.32 -9.81
CA ASN A 493 -2.01 -15.66 -9.04
C ASN A 493 -0.72 -15.40 -9.83
N PRO A 494 -0.27 -14.13 -9.96
CA PRO A 494 0.88 -13.79 -10.81
C PRO A 494 2.18 -14.46 -10.34
N ARG A 495 2.33 -14.77 -9.06
CA ARG A 495 3.51 -15.47 -8.54
C ARG A 495 3.62 -16.90 -9.09
N ASP A 496 2.54 -17.65 -8.99
CA ASP A 496 2.50 -19.05 -9.40
C ASP A 496 2.51 -19.17 -10.94
N GLU A 497 1.79 -18.30 -11.62
CA GLU A 497 1.78 -18.24 -13.08
C GLU A 497 3.16 -17.88 -13.65
N MET A 498 3.87 -16.92 -13.04
CA MET A 498 5.25 -16.58 -13.44
C MET A 498 6.19 -17.78 -13.30
N ALA A 499 6.06 -18.55 -12.23
CA ALA A 499 6.85 -19.76 -12.03
C ALA A 499 6.54 -20.81 -13.11
N ALA A 500 5.27 -21.03 -13.40
CA ALA A 500 4.81 -21.97 -14.43
C ALA A 500 5.29 -21.58 -15.85
N ILE A 501 5.17 -20.31 -16.22
CA ILE A 501 5.64 -19.81 -17.51
C ILE A 501 7.17 -19.98 -17.64
N ARG A 502 7.92 -19.63 -16.61
CA ARG A 502 9.38 -19.76 -16.61
C ARG A 502 9.85 -21.21 -16.77
N GLU A 503 9.18 -22.13 -16.08
CA GLU A 503 9.46 -23.56 -16.20
C GLU A 503 9.11 -24.08 -17.62
N ALA A 504 7.92 -23.78 -18.10
CA ALA A 504 7.42 -24.27 -19.40
C ALA A 504 8.23 -23.74 -20.59
N LYS A 505 8.71 -22.50 -20.53
CA LYS A 505 9.39 -21.82 -21.64
C LYS A 505 10.89 -21.67 -21.44
N ASN A 506 11.43 -22.09 -20.29
CA ASN A 506 12.81 -21.86 -19.90
C ASN A 506 13.24 -20.40 -20.08
N CYS A 507 12.39 -19.46 -19.64
CA CYS A 507 12.60 -18.03 -19.79
C CYS A 507 12.89 -17.35 -18.44
N ASP A 508 13.30 -16.09 -18.49
CA ASP A 508 13.54 -15.30 -17.29
C ASP A 508 12.24 -14.69 -16.72
N ALA A 509 12.38 -13.95 -15.62
CA ALA A 509 11.22 -13.32 -14.96
C ALA A 509 10.60 -12.18 -15.80
N LEU A 510 11.40 -11.44 -16.55
CA LEU A 510 10.95 -10.34 -17.39
C LEU A 510 10.06 -10.83 -18.54
N GLU A 511 10.48 -11.89 -19.23
CA GLU A 511 9.70 -12.49 -20.31
C GLU A 511 8.37 -13.03 -19.80
N ALA A 512 8.38 -13.72 -18.66
CA ALA A 512 7.15 -14.19 -18.03
C ALA A 512 6.21 -13.04 -17.60
N MET A 513 6.75 -11.97 -17.05
CA MET A 513 5.96 -10.78 -16.68
C MET A 513 5.28 -10.14 -17.89
N LYS A 514 5.98 -9.99 -19.01
CA LYS A 514 5.41 -9.42 -20.24
C LYS A 514 4.19 -10.20 -20.74
N GLU A 515 4.16 -11.50 -20.54
CA GLU A 515 2.98 -12.32 -20.90
C GLU A 515 1.80 -12.13 -19.96
N MET A 516 2.06 -11.84 -18.68
CA MET A 516 1.02 -11.70 -17.66
C MET A 516 0.45 -10.29 -17.55
N ILE A 517 1.13 -9.28 -18.10
CA ILE A 517 0.64 -7.89 -18.03
C ILE A 517 -0.69 -7.76 -18.76
N ASN A 518 -1.61 -7.06 -18.12
CA ASN A 518 -2.86 -6.63 -18.72
C ASN A 518 -2.59 -5.46 -19.68
N PRO A 519 -2.76 -5.64 -21.01
CA PRO A 519 -2.51 -4.58 -21.98
C PRO A 519 -3.43 -3.37 -21.78
N ASP A 520 -4.60 -3.58 -21.18
CA ASP A 520 -5.59 -2.55 -20.89
C ASP A 520 -5.44 -1.97 -19.48
N SER A 521 -4.33 -2.25 -18.80
CA SER A 521 -4.08 -1.74 -17.44
C SER A 521 -3.97 -0.23 -17.33
N LEU A 522 -3.70 0.45 -18.44
CA LEU A 522 -3.71 1.90 -18.59
C LEU A 522 -4.26 2.28 -19.97
N ASN A 523 -5.36 3.02 -19.98
CA ASN A 523 -5.91 3.66 -21.17
C ASN A 523 -5.95 5.17 -20.95
N VAL A 524 -5.22 5.92 -21.78
CA VAL A 524 -5.12 7.38 -21.69
C VAL A 524 -6.09 8.03 -22.68
N LEU A 525 -7.04 8.79 -22.17
CA LEU A 525 -8.03 9.53 -22.96
C LEU A 525 -7.68 11.02 -22.94
N THR A 526 -7.46 11.60 -24.12
CA THR A 526 -7.05 13.00 -24.27
C THR A 526 -8.16 13.93 -24.76
N ASN A 527 -9.31 13.38 -25.15
CA ASN A 527 -10.47 14.13 -25.58
C ASN A 527 -11.59 14.03 -24.56
N CYS A 528 -11.33 14.54 -23.36
CA CYS A 528 -12.29 14.57 -22.26
C CYS A 528 -12.59 16.01 -21.85
N TYR A 529 -13.78 16.21 -21.29
CA TYR A 529 -14.23 17.52 -20.84
C TYR A 529 -14.79 17.43 -19.42
N VAL A 530 -14.37 18.37 -18.58
CA VAL A 530 -14.79 18.47 -17.19
C VAL A 530 -15.42 19.82 -16.91
N GLU A 531 -16.26 19.89 -15.90
CA GLU A 531 -16.88 21.14 -15.49
C GLU A 531 -15.86 22.18 -14.99
N LYS A 532 -16.15 23.45 -15.17
CA LYS A 532 -15.27 24.58 -14.80
C LYS A 532 -14.89 24.60 -13.31
N TYR A 533 -15.73 24.06 -12.43
CA TYR A 533 -15.45 23.92 -11.00
C TYR A 533 -14.09 23.27 -10.72
N LEU A 534 -13.61 22.40 -11.62
CA LEU A 534 -12.33 21.70 -11.49
C LEU A 534 -11.10 22.52 -11.91
N ALA A 535 -11.26 23.81 -12.28
CA ALA A 535 -10.13 24.67 -12.65
C ALA A 535 -9.08 24.80 -11.54
N ASP A 536 -9.50 24.80 -10.29
CA ASP A 536 -8.64 24.93 -9.11
C ASP A 536 -8.37 23.58 -8.40
N ALA A 537 -8.70 22.46 -9.05
CA ALA A 537 -8.48 21.13 -8.50
C ALA A 537 -6.99 20.84 -8.29
N LYS A 538 -6.65 20.27 -7.15
CA LYS A 538 -5.28 20.02 -6.71
C LYS A 538 -4.98 18.52 -6.70
N PRO A 539 -3.71 18.12 -6.84
CA PRO A 539 -3.31 16.74 -6.63
C PRO A 539 -3.86 16.18 -5.32
N LEU A 540 -4.37 14.95 -5.39
CA LEU A 540 -5.03 14.20 -4.31
C LEU A 540 -6.43 14.69 -3.91
N ASP A 541 -7.04 15.64 -4.63
CA ASP A 541 -8.47 15.88 -4.47
C ASP A 541 -9.25 14.63 -4.93
N TYR A 542 -10.11 14.11 -4.05
CA TYR A 542 -10.94 12.93 -4.32
C TYR A 542 -12.24 13.33 -4.98
N LEU A 543 -12.51 12.76 -6.15
CA LEU A 543 -13.64 13.10 -6.99
C LEU A 543 -14.45 11.86 -7.34
N GLN A 544 -15.76 12.03 -7.50
CA GLN A 544 -16.57 11.08 -8.23
C GLN A 544 -16.98 11.73 -9.55
N PHE A 545 -16.50 11.19 -10.67
CA PHE A 545 -17.08 11.49 -11.96
C PHE A 545 -18.43 10.77 -12.02
N GLN A 546 -19.50 11.56 -11.99
CA GLN A 546 -20.86 11.06 -11.84
C GLN A 546 -21.17 9.96 -12.87
N ARG A 547 -21.68 8.82 -12.38
CA ARG A 547 -22.02 7.63 -13.18
C ARG A 547 -20.82 6.88 -13.81
N ILE A 548 -19.59 7.35 -13.65
CA ILE A 548 -18.38 6.78 -14.26
C ILE A 548 -17.53 6.03 -13.22
N GLY A 549 -17.08 6.71 -12.19
CA GLY A 549 -16.17 6.15 -11.21
C GLY A 549 -15.62 7.18 -10.24
N TYR A 550 -14.67 6.71 -9.40
CA TYR A 550 -13.90 7.57 -8.53
C TYR A 550 -12.56 7.92 -9.18
N PHE A 551 -12.19 9.18 -9.06
CA PHE A 551 -10.99 9.75 -9.66
C PHE A 551 -10.28 10.65 -8.66
N ASN A 552 -9.01 10.91 -8.92
CA ASN A 552 -8.27 11.96 -8.24
C ASN A 552 -7.47 12.77 -9.25
N VAL A 553 -7.03 13.95 -8.84
CA VAL A 553 -6.14 14.78 -9.63
C VAL A 553 -4.72 14.23 -9.56
N ASP A 554 -4.10 13.95 -10.71
CA ASP A 554 -2.72 13.48 -10.78
C ASP A 554 -1.72 14.60 -10.47
N LYS A 555 -0.55 14.24 -9.96
CA LYS A 555 0.56 15.17 -9.72
C LYS A 555 1.08 15.88 -10.99
N ASP A 556 0.84 15.27 -12.16
CA ASP A 556 1.23 15.85 -13.46
C ASP A 556 0.23 16.92 -13.94
N SER A 557 -0.88 17.12 -13.23
CA SER A 557 -1.90 18.12 -13.56
C SER A 557 -1.37 19.53 -13.39
N THR A 558 -1.62 20.37 -14.39
CA THR A 558 -1.35 21.81 -14.34
C THR A 558 -2.64 22.58 -14.68
N PRO A 559 -2.73 23.90 -14.40
CA PRO A 559 -3.90 24.68 -14.80
C PRO A 559 -4.19 24.63 -16.30
N GLU A 560 -3.17 24.45 -17.14
CA GLU A 560 -3.27 24.38 -18.59
C GLU A 560 -3.54 22.95 -19.11
N ASN A 561 -3.25 21.94 -18.29
CA ASN A 561 -3.43 20.53 -18.63
C ASN A 561 -3.88 19.73 -17.42
N LEU A 562 -5.18 19.65 -17.23
CA LEU A 562 -5.76 18.86 -16.14
C LEU A 562 -5.62 17.36 -16.41
N VAL A 563 -5.13 16.62 -15.44
CA VAL A 563 -4.93 15.18 -15.51
C VAL A 563 -5.63 14.50 -14.34
N PHE A 564 -6.46 13.52 -14.65
CA PHE A 564 -7.22 12.75 -13.65
C PHE A 564 -6.92 11.27 -13.77
N ASN A 565 -6.71 10.61 -12.62
CA ASN A 565 -6.50 9.17 -12.53
C ASN A 565 -7.76 8.48 -12.03
N ARG A 566 -8.20 7.42 -12.71
CA ARG A 566 -9.26 6.56 -12.18
C ARG A 566 -8.72 5.77 -10.99
N THR A 567 -9.34 5.98 -9.84
CA THR A 567 -9.07 5.23 -8.60
C THR A 567 -9.72 3.85 -8.67
N VAL A 568 -11.04 3.80 -8.75
CA VAL A 568 -11.86 2.59 -8.92
C VAL A 568 -13.12 2.91 -9.71
N SER A 569 -13.71 1.90 -10.35
CA SER A 569 -15.02 2.00 -10.99
C SER A 569 -16.15 2.09 -9.95
N LEU A 570 -17.35 2.54 -10.36
CA LEU A 570 -18.52 2.53 -9.48
C LEU A 570 -19.05 1.12 -9.18
N LYS A 571 -18.82 0.16 -10.07
CA LYS A 571 -19.31 -1.21 -9.88
C LYS A 571 -18.51 -1.89 -8.78
N ASP A 572 -19.20 -2.27 -7.71
CA ASP A 572 -18.65 -3.12 -6.66
C ASP A 572 -18.74 -4.58 -7.10
N THR A 573 -17.57 -5.17 -7.42
CA THR A 573 -17.48 -6.59 -7.78
C THR A 573 -17.53 -7.49 -6.56
N TRP A 574 -17.05 -7.01 -5.40
CA TRP A 574 -17.06 -7.76 -4.15
C TRP A 574 -18.45 -8.07 -3.65
N SER A 575 -19.36 -7.09 -3.72
CA SER A 575 -20.76 -7.27 -3.32
C SER A 575 -21.51 -8.31 -4.17
N LYS A 576 -20.97 -8.67 -5.34
CA LYS A 576 -21.53 -9.70 -6.23
C LYS A 576 -20.96 -11.09 -5.97
N ILE A 577 -19.71 -11.18 -5.50
CA ILE A 577 -19.04 -12.45 -5.20
C ILE A 577 -19.65 -13.06 -3.93
N ASN A 578 -20.10 -12.23 -2.99
CA ASN A 578 -20.65 -12.65 -1.69
C ASN A 578 -22.20 -12.72 -1.66
N LYS A 579 -22.87 -12.68 -2.81
CA LYS A 579 -24.28 -12.97 -2.98
C LYS A 579 -24.45 -14.32 -3.64
#